data_df77874ed37090303f23d9e1f07393ab
#
_entry.id   df77874ed37090303f23d9e1f07393ab
#
_cell.length_a   1.000
_cell.length_b   1.000
_cell.length_c   1.000
_cell.angle_alpha   90.00
_cell.angle_beta   90.00
_cell.angle_gamma   90.00
#
_symmetry.space_group_name_H-M   'P 1'
#
loop_
_entity.id
_entity.type
_entity.pdbx_description
1 polymer ?
#
loop_
_entity_poly.entity_id
_entity_poly.type
_entity_poly.pdbx_seq_one_letter_code
_entity_poly.pdbx_strand_id
1 'polypeptide(L)'
;SERGIDLSLAKSTCREVRFMHNGRSYFAIAFPNRSGGWEVRNKYFKGAIAPKDISHIRRTESPSHVCCLFEGFMDYLSFLTLQRQGQPDFTGADRPDCLILNSVSHLTKALPLLASYADIQCYLDNDRAGTDALQQLKQTLGRRVSDASQLYSGCKDLNDYLINRNTETAQKSRVQDRPIRPRRI
;
A
#
# COMPACT_ATOMS: atom_id res chain seq x y z
N SER A 1 14.94 -1.54 5.30
CA SER A 1 14.04 -0.36 5.34
C SER A 1 13.19 -0.44 6.61
N GLU A 2 13.04 0.66 7.33
CA GLU A 2 12.19 0.73 8.54
C GLU A 2 10.73 0.37 8.24
N ARG A 3 10.29 0.50 6.99
CA ARG A 3 8.95 0.19 6.50
C ARG A 3 8.76 -1.24 6.00
N GLY A 4 9.79 -2.09 6.07
CA GLY A 4 9.70 -3.47 5.59
C GLY A 4 9.55 -3.65 4.08
N ILE A 5 9.45 -2.57 3.31
CA ILE A 5 9.22 -2.59 1.86
C ILE A 5 10.45 -3.09 1.12
N ASP A 6 10.25 -3.92 0.12
CA ASP A 6 11.29 -4.39 -0.80
C ASP A 6 11.89 -3.20 -1.58
N LEU A 7 13.21 -3.03 -1.44
CA LEU A 7 13.91 -1.89 -2.03
C LEU A 7 13.90 -1.89 -3.56
N SER A 8 13.87 -3.05 -4.21
CA SER A 8 13.83 -3.12 -5.67
C SER A 8 12.48 -2.68 -6.21
N LEU A 9 11.38 -3.04 -5.52
CA LEU A 9 10.04 -2.55 -5.84
C LEU A 9 9.93 -1.04 -5.63
N ALA A 10 10.44 -0.53 -4.50
CA ALA A 10 10.44 0.90 -4.24
C ALA A 10 11.23 1.68 -5.32
N LYS A 11 12.43 1.19 -5.70
CA LYS A 11 13.26 1.82 -6.76
C LYS A 11 12.62 1.81 -8.14
N SER A 12 11.83 0.80 -8.47
CA SER A 12 11.15 0.71 -9.78
C SER A 12 9.92 1.62 -9.87
N THR A 13 9.28 1.95 -8.74
CA THR A 13 8.00 2.66 -8.69
C THR A 13 8.12 4.10 -8.19
N CYS A 14 9.12 4.39 -7.36
CA CYS A 14 9.33 5.70 -6.74
C CYS A 14 10.55 6.41 -7.32
N ARG A 15 10.65 7.70 -6.99
CA ARG A 15 11.83 8.54 -7.23
C ARG A 15 12.32 9.12 -5.90
N GLU A 16 13.62 9.35 -5.82
CA GLU A 16 14.20 10.13 -4.74
C GLU A 16 14.10 11.61 -5.09
N VAL A 17 13.60 12.41 -4.16
CA VAL A 17 13.51 13.87 -4.31
C VAL A 17 14.22 14.56 -3.16
N ARG A 18 14.93 15.62 -3.50
CA ARG A 18 15.51 16.56 -2.54
C ARG A 18 14.88 17.92 -2.75
N PHE A 19 14.46 18.55 -1.68
CA PHE A 19 13.86 19.88 -1.74
C PHE A 19 14.22 20.69 -0.51
N MET A 20 14.19 22.01 -0.69
CA MET A 20 14.42 22.97 0.38
C MET A 20 13.09 23.41 0.98
N HIS A 21 12.99 23.41 2.30
CA HIS A 21 11.86 23.98 3.02
C HIS A 21 12.38 24.68 4.29
N ASN A 22 12.03 25.95 4.47
CA ASN A 22 12.50 26.79 5.57
C ASN A 22 14.04 26.75 5.76
N GLY A 23 14.80 26.87 4.65
CA GLY A 23 16.26 26.87 4.68
C GLY A 23 16.93 25.52 4.96
N ARG A 24 16.16 24.44 5.08
CA ARG A 24 16.68 23.09 5.34
C ARG A 24 16.45 22.17 4.12
N SER A 25 17.45 21.35 3.81
CA SER A 25 17.34 20.31 2.79
C SER A 25 16.62 19.09 3.36
N TYR A 26 15.62 18.62 2.64
CA TYR A 26 14.88 17.39 2.95
C TYR A 26 15.04 16.38 1.82
N PHE A 27 15.13 15.13 2.23
CA PHE A 27 15.07 13.97 1.34
C PHE A 27 13.72 13.27 1.53
N ALA A 28 13.10 12.85 0.45
CA ALA A 28 11.88 12.06 0.46
C ALA A 28 11.83 11.09 -0.71
N ILE A 29 11.00 10.08 -0.60
CA ILE A 29 10.55 9.27 -1.73
C ILE A 29 9.29 9.91 -2.33
N ALA A 30 9.22 9.92 -3.64
CA ALA A 30 8.11 10.49 -4.41
C ALA A 30 7.47 9.41 -5.29
N PHE A 31 6.14 9.36 -5.27
CA PHE A 31 5.33 8.44 -6.05
C PHE A 31 4.43 9.25 -7.01
N PRO A 32 4.40 8.92 -8.31
CA PRO A 32 3.70 9.73 -9.30
C PRO A 32 2.19 9.58 -9.18
N ASN A 33 1.45 10.66 -9.45
CA ASN A 33 0.01 10.65 -9.60
C ASN A 33 -0.42 10.89 -11.06
N ARG A 34 -1.72 10.77 -11.35
CA ARG A 34 -2.26 10.86 -12.72
C ARG A 34 -2.11 12.24 -13.36
N SER A 35 -2.06 13.30 -12.57
CA SER A 35 -2.00 14.68 -13.05
C SER A 35 -0.57 15.21 -13.21
N GLY A 36 0.45 14.34 -13.10
CA GLY A 36 1.86 14.73 -13.22
C GLY A 36 2.46 15.31 -11.95
N GLY A 37 1.71 15.31 -10.84
CA GLY A 37 2.23 15.62 -9.51
C GLY A 37 2.82 14.38 -8.83
N TRP A 38 3.28 14.57 -7.60
CA TRP A 38 3.94 13.53 -6.82
C TRP A 38 3.44 13.52 -5.38
N GLU A 39 3.16 12.34 -4.87
CA GLU A 39 3.00 12.13 -3.43
C GLU A 39 4.37 11.88 -2.81
N VAL A 40 4.70 12.62 -1.76
CA VAL A 40 6.02 12.54 -1.14
C VAL A 40 5.94 12.07 0.30
N ARG A 41 6.89 11.23 0.69
CA ARG A 41 6.96 10.65 2.03
C ARG A 41 8.40 10.55 2.51
N ASN A 42 8.62 10.95 3.75
CA ASN A 42 9.82 10.57 4.49
C ASN A 42 9.45 10.15 5.92
N LYS A 43 10.43 10.00 6.81
CA LYS A 43 10.20 9.62 8.20
C LYS A 43 9.33 10.62 8.97
N TYR A 44 9.37 11.90 8.60
CA TYR A 44 8.84 13.00 9.40
C TYR A 44 7.56 13.60 8.83
N PHE A 45 7.29 13.44 7.55
CA PHE A 45 6.11 14.03 6.93
C PHE A 45 5.56 13.24 5.75
N LYS A 46 4.27 13.49 5.48
CA LYS A 46 3.53 13.13 4.28
C LYS A 46 3.13 14.44 3.59
N GLY A 47 3.37 14.55 2.29
CA GLY A 47 3.04 15.73 1.51
C GLY A 47 2.87 15.40 0.04
N ALA A 48 2.74 16.45 -0.78
CA ALA A 48 2.64 16.30 -2.23
C ALA A 48 3.35 17.48 -2.94
N ILE A 49 3.89 17.19 -4.13
CA ILE A 49 4.28 18.19 -5.13
C ILE A 49 3.11 18.27 -6.10
N ALA A 50 2.54 19.48 -6.24
CA ALA A 50 1.33 19.72 -7.03
C ALA A 50 1.48 19.32 -8.51
N PRO A 51 0.37 19.00 -9.16
CA PRO A 51 -0.99 18.91 -8.64
C PRO A 51 -1.27 17.64 -7.81
N LYS A 52 -2.19 17.71 -6.84
CA LYS A 52 -2.63 16.55 -6.07
C LYS A 52 -3.68 15.76 -6.84
N ASP A 53 -3.47 14.45 -6.93
CA ASP A 53 -4.42 13.55 -7.59
C ASP A 53 -4.26 12.11 -7.10
N ILE A 54 -5.15 11.24 -7.55
CA ILE A 54 -5.05 9.79 -7.41
C ILE A 54 -3.92 9.24 -8.29
N SER A 55 -3.42 8.05 -7.96
CA SER A 55 -2.54 7.29 -8.85
C SER A 55 -3.29 6.05 -9.38
N HIS A 56 -3.12 5.75 -10.65
CA HIS A 56 -3.76 4.60 -11.29
C HIS A 56 -2.71 3.80 -12.07
N ILE A 57 -2.48 2.57 -11.69
CA ILE A 57 -1.46 1.69 -12.24
C ILE A 57 -2.16 0.53 -12.92
N ARG A 58 -2.08 0.49 -14.24
CA ARG A 58 -2.47 -0.66 -15.04
C ARG A 58 -1.31 -1.63 -15.11
N ARG A 59 -1.57 -2.90 -14.85
CA ARG A 59 -0.53 -3.94 -14.79
C ARG A 59 -0.43 -4.78 -16.07
N THR A 60 -1.40 -4.67 -16.94
CA THR A 60 -1.46 -5.37 -18.22
C THR A 60 -1.97 -4.42 -19.31
N GLU A 61 -1.70 -4.76 -20.59
CA GLU A 61 -2.26 -4.03 -21.74
C GLU A 61 -3.77 -4.28 -21.86
N SER A 62 -4.21 -5.47 -21.48
CA SER A 62 -5.64 -5.82 -21.41
C SER A 62 -6.24 -5.26 -20.12
N PRO A 63 -7.46 -4.67 -20.16
CA PRO A 63 -8.13 -4.20 -18.96
C PRO A 63 -8.33 -5.35 -17.97
N SER A 64 -7.89 -5.16 -16.73
CA SER A 64 -8.21 -6.08 -15.64
C SER A 64 -9.67 -5.93 -15.24
N HIS A 65 -10.31 -7.03 -14.86
CA HIS A 65 -11.63 -6.99 -14.25
C HIS A 65 -11.57 -6.66 -12.76
N VAL A 66 -10.38 -6.77 -12.17
CA VAL A 66 -10.12 -6.59 -10.73
C VAL A 66 -9.29 -5.33 -10.51
N CYS A 67 -9.68 -4.52 -9.52
CA CYS A 67 -8.92 -3.38 -9.05
C CYS A 67 -8.65 -3.50 -7.55
N CYS A 68 -7.39 -3.35 -7.14
CA CYS A 68 -7.02 -3.15 -5.75
C CYS A 68 -6.96 -1.66 -5.44
N LEU A 69 -7.74 -1.21 -4.46
CA LEU A 69 -7.81 0.18 -4.03
C LEU A 69 -7.03 0.37 -2.73
N PHE A 70 -6.13 1.35 -2.70
CA PHE A 70 -5.29 1.68 -1.55
C PHE A 70 -5.52 3.12 -1.10
N GLU A 71 -5.37 3.39 0.21
CA GLU A 71 -5.43 4.75 0.71
C GLU A 71 -4.15 5.53 0.37
N GLY A 72 -2.97 4.92 0.55
CA GLY A 72 -1.68 5.52 0.30
C GLY A 72 -0.73 4.64 -0.50
N PHE A 73 0.29 5.25 -1.11
CA PHE A 73 1.25 4.50 -1.91
C PHE A 73 2.18 3.60 -1.06
N MET A 74 2.29 3.84 0.25
CA MET A 74 3.03 2.96 1.15
C MET A 74 2.32 1.61 1.29
N ASP A 75 0.99 1.60 1.34
CA ASP A 75 0.19 0.38 1.41
C ASP A 75 0.24 -0.40 0.09
N TYR A 76 0.22 0.32 -1.04
CA TYR A 76 0.46 -0.28 -2.35
C TYR A 76 1.84 -0.97 -2.43
N LEU A 77 2.91 -0.31 -1.96
CA LEU A 77 4.25 -0.91 -1.92
C LEU A 77 4.34 -2.09 -0.96
N SER A 78 3.60 -2.04 0.15
CA SER A 78 3.48 -3.15 1.10
C SER A 78 2.76 -4.35 0.47
N PHE A 79 1.67 -4.11 -0.25
CA PHE A 79 0.96 -5.13 -1.03
C PHE A 79 1.90 -5.82 -2.04
N LEU A 80 2.65 -5.07 -2.83
CA LEU A 80 3.61 -5.62 -3.78
C LEU A 80 4.71 -6.44 -3.09
N THR A 81 5.15 -6.00 -1.90
CA THR A 81 6.16 -6.71 -1.10
C THR A 81 5.59 -8.03 -0.59
N LEU A 82 4.37 -8.04 -0.07
CA LEU A 82 3.69 -9.25 0.39
C LEU A 82 3.44 -10.24 -0.75
N GLN A 83 3.04 -9.77 -1.93
CA GLN A 83 2.94 -10.61 -3.14
C GLN A 83 4.29 -11.25 -3.48
N ARG A 84 5.38 -10.47 -3.47
CA ARG A 84 6.72 -10.97 -3.77
C ARG A 84 7.23 -11.97 -2.73
N GLN A 85 6.81 -11.83 -1.48
CA GLN A 85 7.08 -12.79 -0.40
C GLN A 85 6.22 -14.07 -0.50
N GLY A 86 5.37 -14.18 -1.51
CA GLY A 86 4.51 -15.34 -1.73
C GLY A 86 3.41 -15.50 -0.68
N GLN A 87 2.92 -14.39 -0.10
CA GLN A 87 1.85 -14.45 0.88
C GLN A 87 0.52 -14.83 0.21
N PRO A 88 -0.13 -15.96 0.59
CA PRO A 88 -1.29 -16.50 -0.12
C PRO A 88 -2.46 -15.52 -0.26
N ASP A 89 -2.74 -14.76 0.79
CA ASP A 89 -3.86 -13.82 0.84
C ASP A 89 -3.68 -12.61 -0.09
N PHE A 90 -2.46 -12.39 -0.60
CA PHE A 90 -2.11 -11.30 -1.50
C PHE A 90 -1.71 -11.77 -2.90
N THR A 91 -1.65 -13.09 -3.13
CA THR A 91 -1.33 -13.71 -4.42
C THR A 91 -2.60 -14.19 -5.12
N GLY A 92 -3.24 -13.32 -5.90
CA GLY A 92 -4.33 -13.72 -6.81
C GLY A 92 -3.79 -14.28 -8.13
N ALA A 93 -4.61 -15.10 -8.82
CA ALA A 93 -4.31 -15.59 -10.18
C ALA A 93 -4.23 -14.46 -11.20
N ASP A 94 -5.01 -13.41 -11.00
CA ASP A 94 -5.06 -12.23 -11.84
C ASP A 94 -4.08 -11.16 -11.34
N ARG A 95 -3.52 -10.40 -12.30
CA ARG A 95 -2.75 -9.20 -11.99
C ARG A 95 -3.70 -8.02 -11.93
N PRO A 96 -4.20 -7.63 -10.75
CA PRO A 96 -5.16 -6.55 -10.63
C PRO A 96 -4.55 -5.22 -11.03
N ASP A 97 -5.36 -4.34 -11.61
CA ASP A 97 -5.01 -2.93 -11.66
C ASP A 97 -5.01 -2.37 -10.24
N CYS A 98 -4.24 -1.32 -10.01
CA CYS A 98 -4.13 -0.71 -8.69
C CYS A 98 -4.48 0.77 -8.76
N LEU A 99 -5.36 1.21 -7.86
CA LEU A 99 -5.72 2.61 -7.70
C LEU A 99 -5.36 3.05 -6.29
N ILE A 100 -4.63 4.16 -6.18
CA ILE A 100 -4.21 4.74 -4.92
C ILE A 100 -4.88 6.11 -4.78
N LEU A 101 -5.65 6.29 -3.70
CA LEU A 101 -6.35 7.54 -3.43
C LEU A 101 -5.39 8.69 -3.11
N ASN A 102 -4.25 8.38 -2.45
CA ASN A 102 -3.31 9.35 -1.89
C ASN A 102 -3.91 10.21 -0.74
N SER A 103 -5.22 10.26 -0.69
CA SER A 103 -6.05 10.79 0.40
C SER A 103 -7.48 10.31 0.19
N VAL A 104 -8.18 9.94 1.25
CA VAL A 104 -9.62 9.59 1.19
C VAL A 104 -10.49 10.70 0.57
N SER A 105 -10.07 11.96 0.68
CA SER A 105 -10.74 13.09 0.04
C SER A 105 -10.80 13.02 -1.49
N HIS A 106 -9.97 12.20 -2.12
CA HIS A 106 -9.98 11.96 -3.56
C HIS A 106 -10.92 10.82 -3.98
N LEU A 107 -11.69 10.23 -3.06
CA LEU A 107 -12.59 9.12 -3.38
C LEU A 107 -13.56 9.46 -4.52
N THR A 108 -14.13 10.67 -4.51
CA THR A 108 -15.04 11.12 -5.57
C THR A 108 -14.38 11.12 -6.95
N LYS A 109 -13.09 11.45 -7.04
CA LYS A 109 -12.31 11.38 -8.30
C LYS A 109 -12.07 9.94 -8.76
N ALA A 110 -12.00 9.00 -7.83
CA ALA A 110 -11.75 7.59 -8.11
C ALA A 110 -13.01 6.86 -8.62
N LEU A 111 -14.21 7.26 -8.19
CA LEU A 111 -15.45 6.57 -8.50
C LEU A 111 -15.68 6.29 -9.99
N PRO A 112 -15.47 7.24 -10.92
CA PRO A 112 -15.70 6.98 -12.36
C PRO A 112 -14.77 5.87 -12.91
N LEU A 113 -13.54 5.77 -12.38
CA LEU A 113 -12.60 4.72 -12.77
C LEU A 113 -13.00 3.39 -12.15
N LEU A 114 -13.31 3.38 -10.86
CA LEU A 114 -13.73 2.18 -10.14
C LEU A 114 -15.00 1.56 -10.74
N ALA A 115 -15.89 2.38 -11.30
CA ALA A 115 -17.12 1.91 -11.94
C ALA A 115 -16.88 0.96 -13.13
N SER A 116 -15.70 0.97 -13.74
CA SER A 116 -15.35 0.09 -14.86
C SER A 116 -14.90 -1.32 -14.43
N TYR A 117 -14.62 -1.54 -13.13
CA TYR A 117 -14.16 -2.83 -12.63
C TYR A 117 -15.31 -3.71 -12.14
N ALA A 118 -15.19 -5.01 -12.35
CA ALA A 118 -16.17 -6.01 -11.90
C ALA A 118 -15.96 -6.36 -10.42
N ASP A 119 -14.71 -6.34 -9.94
CA ASP A 119 -14.32 -6.59 -8.55
C ASP A 119 -13.37 -5.51 -8.06
N ILE A 120 -13.62 -4.98 -6.86
CA ILE A 120 -12.84 -3.92 -6.23
C ILE A 120 -12.47 -4.35 -4.82
N GLN A 121 -11.21 -4.62 -4.59
CA GLN A 121 -10.66 -5.05 -3.31
C GLN A 121 -10.08 -3.83 -2.58
N CYS A 122 -10.67 -3.44 -1.46
CA CYS A 122 -10.33 -2.21 -0.75
C CYS A 122 -9.35 -2.49 0.39
N TYR A 123 -8.12 -2.02 0.23
CA TYR A 123 -7.05 -2.02 1.23
C TYR A 123 -6.93 -0.62 1.85
N LEU A 124 -7.94 -0.25 2.66
CA LEU A 124 -8.02 1.05 3.32
C LEU A 124 -7.54 0.96 4.78
N ASP A 125 -7.19 2.10 5.38
CA ASP A 125 -6.75 2.16 6.77
C ASP A 125 -7.88 1.70 7.72
N ASN A 126 -7.52 0.99 8.80
CA ASN A 126 -8.42 0.55 9.87
C ASN A 126 -8.73 1.70 10.83
N ASP A 127 -9.10 2.86 10.28
CA ASP A 127 -9.54 4.02 11.04
C ASP A 127 -10.92 4.48 10.57
N ARG A 128 -11.43 5.57 11.18
CA ARG A 128 -12.75 6.10 10.84
C ARG A 128 -12.84 6.56 9.39
N ALA A 129 -11.80 7.21 8.87
CA ALA A 129 -11.81 7.74 7.51
C ALA A 129 -11.82 6.62 6.46
N GLY A 130 -11.02 5.56 6.65
CA GLY A 130 -11.04 4.38 5.81
C GLY A 130 -12.37 3.62 5.88
N THR A 131 -12.96 3.50 7.07
CA THR A 131 -14.28 2.86 7.26
C THR A 131 -15.39 3.65 6.56
N ASP A 132 -15.42 4.98 6.72
CA ASP A 132 -16.40 5.85 6.07
C ASP A 132 -16.27 5.78 4.54
N ALA A 133 -15.03 5.77 4.02
CA ALA A 133 -14.75 5.63 2.59
C ALA A 133 -15.22 4.27 2.03
N LEU A 134 -14.96 3.17 2.77
CA LEU A 134 -15.43 1.84 2.39
C LEU A 134 -16.97 1.77 2.34
N GLN A 135 -17.63 2.36 3.32
CA GLN A 135 -19.10 2.42 3.36
C GLN A 135 -19.65 3.19 2.16
N GLN A 136 -19.07 4.34 1.82
CA GLN A 136 -19.46 5.12 0.64
C GLN A 136 -19.27 4.34 -0.66
N LEU A 137 -18.14 3.61 -0.79
CA LEU A 137 -17.89 2.73 -1.94
C LEU A 137 -18.96 1.63 -2.06
N LYS A 138 -19.27 0.94 -0.96
CA LYS A 138 -20.31 -0.10 -0.95
C LYS A 138 -21.69 0.43 -1.30
N GLN A 139 -22.03 1.64 -0.85
CA GLN A 139 -23.29 2.30 -1.22
C GLN A 139 -23.37 2.67 -2.71
N THR A 140 -22.23 3.12 -3.29
CA THR A 140 -22.20 3.60 -4.68
C THR A 140 -22.01 2.47 -5.70
N LEU A 141 -21.16 1.48 -5.40
CA LEU A 141 -20.71 0.45 -6.35
C LEU A 141 -21.24 -0.96 -5.99
N GLY A 142 -21.92 -1.07 -4.84
CA GLY A 142 -22.64 -2.29 -4.45
C GLY A 142 -21.72 -3.50 -4.19
N ARG A 143 -22.19 -4.67 -4.64
CA ARG A 143 -21.55 -5.97 -4.37
C ARG A 143 -20.17 -6.14 -5.01
N ARG A 144 -19.76 -5.25 -5.88
CA ARG A 144 -18.42 -5.26 -6.49
C ARG A 144 -17.31 -4.87 -5.52
N VAL A 145 -17.66 -4.29 -4.36
CA VAL A 145 -16.71 -3.79 -3.36
C VAL A 145 -16.55 -4.81 -2.24
N SER A 146 -15.36 -5.33 -2.10
CA SER A 146 -14.92 -6.20 -1.01
C SER A 146 -13.95 -5.48 -0.07
N ASP A 147 -14.06 -5.80 1.23
CA ASP A 147 -13.20 -5.26 2.27
C ASP A 147 -12.01 -6.18 2.50
N ALA A 148 -10.84 -5.78 2.02
CA ALA A 148 -9.59 -6.50 2.24
C ALA A 148 -8.86 -6.09 3.53
N SER A 149 -9.34 -5.08 4.27
CA SER A 149 -8.73 -4.64 5.53
C SER A 149 -8.78 -5.71 6.62
N GLN A 150 -9.70 -6.66 6.50
CA GLN A 150 -9.79 -7.83 7.39
C GLN A 150 -8.51 -8.68 7.39
N LEU A 151 -7.72 -8.68 6.31
CA LEU A 151 -6.46 -9.41 6.21
C LEU A 151 -5.38 -8.87 7.16
N TYR A 152 -5.53 -7.63 7.57
CA TYR A 152 -4.64 -6.96 8.53
C TYR A 152 -5.39 -6.36 9.71
N SER A 153 -6.46 -7.06 10.14
CA SER A 153 -7.18 -6.70 11.36
C SER A 153 -6.21 -6.66 12.55
N GLY A 154 -6.32 -5.64 13.41
CA GLY A 154 -5.37 -5.41 14.50
C GLY A 154 -4.15 -4.55 14.14
N CYS A 155 -3.93 -4.25 12.86
CA CYS A 155 -2.96 -3.26 12.40
C CYS A 155 -3.69 -2.01 11.90
N LYS A 156 -3.04 -0.86 11.96
CA LYS A 156 -3.63 0.40 11.49
C LYS A 156 -3.84 0.39 9.99
N ASP A 157 -2.83 -0.05 9.26
CA ASP A 157 -2.77 -0.07 7.80
C ASP A 157 -1.97 -1.29 7.31
N LEU A 158 -1.93 -1.49 5.99
CA LEU A 158 -1.23 -2.63 5.40
C LEU A 158 0.29 -2.55 5.58
N ASN A 159 0.86 -1.35 5.68
CA ASN A 159 2.28 -1.19 5.94
C ASN A 159 2.64 -1.59 7.38
N ASP A 160 1.78 -1.28 8.35
CA ASP A 160 1.95 -1.69 9.73
C ASP A 160 1.91 -3.23 9.86
N TYR A 161 0.99 -3.88 9.16
CA TYR A 161 0.93 -5.34 9.06
C TYR A 161 2.22 -5.94 8.49
N LEU A 162 2.76 -5.38 7.41
CA LEU A 162 4.02 -5.84 6.81
C LEU A 162 5.19 -5.75 7.80
N ILE A 163 5.29 -4.66 8.55
CA ILE A 163 6.34 -4.44 9.56
C ILE A 163 6.25 -5.49 10.67
N ASN A 164 5.04 -5.68 11.22
CA ASN A 164 4.80 -6.63 12.31
C ASN A 164 5.15 -8.06 11.88
N ARG A 165 4.70 -8.46 10.70
CA ARG A 165 4.98 -9.78 10.14
C ARG A 165 6.49 -10.03 9.91
N ASN A 166 7.21 -9.06 9.36
CA ASN A 166 8.65 -9.19 9.14
C ASN A 166 9.40 -9.32 10.48
N THR A 167 8.94 -8.63 11.52
CA THR A 167 9.51 -8.71 12.87
C THR A 167 9.30 -10.09 13.47
N GLU A 168 8.09 -10.65 13.36
CA GLU A 168 7.78 -12.01 13.84
C GLU A 168 8.62 -13.09 13.14
N THR A 169 8.75 -12.96 11.81
CA THR A 169 9.55 -13.89 11.01
C THR A 169 11.02 -13.86 11.43
N ALA A 170 11.58 -12.67 11.64
CA ALA A 170 12.96 -12.52 12.10
C ALA A 170 13.18 -13.08 13.52
N GLN A 171 12.19 -12.98 14.40
CA GLN A 171 12.25 -13.55 15.74
C GLN A 171 12.21 -15.09 15.70
N LYS A 172 11.33 -15.69 14.88
CA LYS A 172 11.23 -17.14 14.71
C LYS A 172 12.55 -17.74 14.18
N SER A 173 13.17 -17.12 13.20
CA SER A 173 14.47 -17.56 12.66
C SER A 173 15.56 -17.55 13.73
N ARG A 174 15.64 -16.51 14.57
CA ARG A 174 16.63 -16.41 15.65
C ARG A 174 16.45 -17.45 16.75
N VAL A 175 15.22 -17.92 16.98
CA VAL A 175 14.94 -18.97 17.97
C VAL A 175 15.38 -20.33 17.43
N GLN A 176 15.20 -20.61 16.15
CA GLN A 176 15.61 -21.86 15.50
C GLN A 176 17.12 -22.01 15.40
N ASP A 177 17.86 -20.90 15.23
CA ASP A 177 19.33 -20.91 15.10
C ASP A 177 20.07 -20.96 16.46
N ARG A 178 19.39 -21.09 17.59
CA ARG A 178 20.06 -21.26 18.89
C ARG A 178 20.71 -22.65 18.98
N PRO A 179 22.05 -22.76 19.12
CA PRO A 179 22.71 -24.05 19.27
C PRO A 179 22.20 -24.74 20.54
N ILE A 180 21.81 -26.00 20.39
CA ILE A 180 21.47 -26.87 21.51
C ILE A 180 22.75 -27.00 22.37
N ARG A 181 22.76 -26.39 23.58
CA ARG A 181 23.87 -26.57 24.51
C ARG A 181 23.87 -28.05 24.93
N PRO A 182 24.97 -28.80 24.71
CA PRO A 182 25.08 -30.16 25.20
C PRO A 182 24.92 -30.15 26.73
N ARG A 183 24.02 -30.98 27.26
CA ARG A 183 23.95 -31.23 28.70
C ARG A 183 25.29 -31.81 29.13
N ARG A 184 25.99 -31.11 30.03
CA ARG A 184 27.12 -31.68 30.73
C ARG A 184 26.57 -32.85 31.61
N ILE A 185 27.06 -34.04 31.36
CA ILE A 185 26.85 -35.25 32.21
C ILE A 185 27.75 -35.09 33.41
#